data_d9252b6b1c3b55a19a50282cf337331f
#
_entry.id   d9252b6b1c3b55a19a50282cf337331f
#
_cell.length_a   1.000
_cell.length_b   1.000
_cell.length_c   1.000
_cell.angle_alpha   90.00
_cell.angle_beta   90.00
_cell.angle_gamma   90.00
#
_symmetry.space_group_name_H-M   'P 1'
#
loop_
_entity.id
_entity.type
_entity.pdbx_description
1 polymer ?
#
loop_
_entity_poly.entity_id
_entity_poly.type
_entity_poly.pdbx_seq_one_letter_code
_entity_poly.pdbx_strand_id
1 'polypeptide(L)'
;MNNIALGKYLPLDSIIHHMDPRAKIGAMLIMMIAIFIPAGYAGYGVIAAAVIVTALLARLKLSFLWRAMKPMLFMLTFLLIINLLVIRDGDVLFTIFGFSVYTGAIAQTLYIVIRLALMIMITTILTATTKPLELTLGIEDLLKPFQVIHVPAHEIAMMISIALRFIPTLIEETQRIMKAQASRGVDMEEGSLMEKVKAILSLIVPLFVSAFQRAEDLAYAMEARGYIPNRMRTRYKQLKMEGRDYVLLIASVLVFTAMVAMMLYA
;
A
#
# COMPACT_ATOMS: atom_id res chain seq x y z
N MET A 1 16.08 -17.83 -7.18
CA MET A 1 14.80 -18.05 -6.47
C MET A 1 14.47 -16.75 -5.78
N ASN A 2 13.52 -16.01 -6.31
CA ASN A 2 13.18 -14.68 -5.78
C ASN A 2 12.55 -14.87 -4.40
N ASN A 3 13.17 -14.26 -3.39
CA ASN A 3 12.54 -14.08 -2.09
C ASN A 3 11.23 -13.35 -2.32
N ILE A 4 10.12 -14.08 -2.29
CA ILE A 4 8.78 -13.50 -2.23
C ILE A 4 8.66 -12.96 -0.81
N ALA A 5 9.31 -11.82 -0.57
CA ALA A 5 9.11 -11.08 0.66
C ALA A 5 7.64 -10.64 0.68
N LEU A 6 6.92 -11.06 1.69
CA LEU A 6 5.55 -10.61 1.96
C LEU A 6 5.55 -9.08 2.12
N GLY A 7 5.27 -8.38 1.02
CA GLY A 7 5.30 -6.93 0.95
C GLY A 7 6.70 -6.34 0.66
N LYS A 8 6.73 -5.06 0.36
CA LYS A 8 7.95 -4.28 0.08
C LYS A 8 8.67 -3.80 1.35
N TYR A 9 8.46 -4.48 2.50
CA TYR A 9 9.11 -4.12 3.75
C TYR A 9 10.64 -4.29 3.64
N LEU A 10 11.37 -3.25 4.03
CA LEU A 10 12.82 -3.25 4.10
C LEU A 10 13.25 -3.34 5.58
N PRO A 11 13.95 -4.38 6.00
CA PRO A 11 14.41 -4.53 7.40
C PRO A 11 15.60 -3.60 7.68
N LEU A 12 15.34 -2.29 7.71
CA LEU A 12 16.30 -1.27 8.07
C LEU A 12 16.07 -0.83 9.51
N ASP A 13 17.15 -0.43 10.18
CA ASP A 13 17.09 0.14 11.52
C ASP A 13 17.05 1.67 11.43
N SER A 14 15.88 2.27 11.68
CA SER A 14 15.70 3.72 11.69
C SER A 14 14.60 4.12 12.68
N ILE A 15 14.57 5.41 13.03
CA ILE A 15 13.58 5.98 13.94
C ILE A 15 12.16 5.66 13.45
N ILE A 16 11.91 5.80 12.14
CA ILE A 16 10.59 5.55 11.55
C ILE A 16 10.19 4.07 11.63
N HIS A 17 11.15 3.11 11.50
CA HIS A 17 10.82 1.68 11.61
C HIS A 17 10.31 1.30 13.00
N HIS A 18 10.81 1.92 14.06
CA HIS A 18 10.42 1.65 15.46
C HIS A 18 9.15 2.37 15.91
N MET A 19 8.61 3.30 15.11
CA MET A 19 7.37 4.01 15.45
C MET A 19 6.15 3.11 15.42
N ASP A 20 5.14 3.46 16.21
CA ASP A 20 3.86 2.74 16.30
C ASP A 20 3.12 2.77 14.94
N PRO A 21 2.67 1.61 14.43
CA PRO A 21 1.92 1.52 13.17
C PRO A 21 0.68 2.41 13.11
N ARG A 22 0.00 2.64 14.24
CA ARG A 22 -1.20 3.51 14.31
C ARG A 22 -0.85 4.95 13.98
N ALA A 23 0.26 5.45 14.51
CA ALA A 23 0.74 6.81 14.23
C ALA A 23 1.15 6.95 12.76
N LYS A 24 1.83 5.96 12.19
CA LYS A 24 2.23 5.96 10.76
C LYS A 24 1.02 5.96 9.84
N ILE A 25 0.01 5.11 10.11
CA ILE A 25 -1.22 5.05 9.32
C ILE A 25 -1.98 6.38 9.44
N GLY A 26 -2.12 6.91 10.67
CA GLY A 26 -2.78 8.19 10.90
C GLY A 26 -2.08 9.35 10.17
N ALA A 27 -0.75 9.46 10.29
CA ALA A 27 0.04 10.46 9.60
C ALA A 27 -0.06 10.32 8.07
N MET A 28 -0.01 9.09 7.55
CA MET A 28 -0.21 8.82 6.12
C MET A 28 -1.58 9.32 5.64
N LEU A 29 -2.66 8.99 6.35
CA LEU A 29 -4.01 9.41 5.97
C LEU A 29 -4.15 10.94 5.99
N ILE A 30 -3.63 11.62 7.03
CA ILE A 30 -3.62 13.08 7.12
C ILE A 30 -2.87 13.68 5.93
N MET A 31 -1.68 13.18 5.62
CA MET A 31 -0.87 13.66 4.49
C MET A 31 -1.55 13.39 3.15
N MET A 32 -2.21 12.23 2.98
CA MET A 32 -2.96 11.93 1.76
C MET A 32 -4.14 12.89 1.57
N ILE A 33 -4.85 13.25 2.64
CA ILE A 33 -5.92 14.25 2.56
C ILE A 33 -5.34 15.63 2.26
N ALA A 34 -4.21 16.00 2.89
CA ALA A 34 -3.52 17.27 2.64
C ALA A 34 -3.15 17.48 1.16
N ILE A 35 -2.74 16.44 0.46
CA ILE A 35 -2.39 16.49 -0.97
C ILE A 35 -3.56 16.94 -1.86
N PHE A 36 -4.81 16.67 -1.45
CA PHE A 36 -5.99 17.06 -2.22
C PHE A 36 -6.40 18.53 -2.02
N ILE A 37 -5.79 19.23 -1.06
CA ILE A 37 -6.06 20.65 -0.84
C ILE A 37 -5.41 21.47 -1.95
N PRO A 38 -6.14 22.34 -2.65
CA PRO A 38 -5.61 23.14 -3.76
C PRO A 38 -4.82 24.36 -3.24
N ALA A 39 -3.63 24.12 -2.68
CA ALA A 39 -2.74 25.15 -2.15
C ALA A 39 -1.63 25.58 -3.15
N GLY A 40 -1.83 25.32 -4.45
CA GLY A 40 -0.87 25.62 -5.50
C GLY A 40 0.44 24.85 -5.41
N TYR A 41 1.44 25.25 -6.20
CA TYR A 41 2.75 24.59 -6.23
C TYR A 41 3.54 24.75 -4.91
N ALA A 42 3.35 25.85 -4.20
CA ALA A 42 4.00 26.09 -2.90
C ALA A 42 3.56 25.06 -1.86
N GLY A 43 2.27 24.71 -1.82
CA GLY A 43 1.74 23.67 -0.95
C GLY A 43 2.38 22.30 -1.24
N TYR A 44 2.51 21.92 -2.51
CA TYR A 44 3.23 20.68 -2.86
C TYR A 44 4.70 20.71 -2.46
N GLY A 45 5.35 21.88 -2.48
CA GLY A 45 6.70 22.05 -1.97
C GLY A 45 6.81 21.71 -0.48
N VAL A 46 5.84 22.15 0.33
CA VAL A 46 5.80 21.82 1.78
C VAL A 46 5.60 20.33 2.01
N ILE A 47 4.66 19.69 1.29
CA ILE A 47 4.44 18.25 1.41
C ILE A 47 5.66 17.47 0.94
N ALA A 48 6.27 17.88 -0.20
CA ALA A 48 7.48 17.26 -0.72
C ALA A 48 8.63 17.31 0.29
N ALA A 49 8.84 18.46 0.95
CA ALA A 49 9.85 18.62 1.99
C ALA A 49 9.58 17.66 3.16
N ALA A 50 8.33 17.56 3.64
CA ALA A 50 7.95 16.65 4.72
C ALA A 50 8.18 15.18 4.34
N VAL A 51 7.83 14.78 3.10
CA VAL A 51 8.05 13.43 2.57
C VAL A 51 9.53 13.10 2.45
N ILE A 52 10.34 14.04 1.95
CA ILE A 52 11.80 13.87 1.82
C ILE A 52 12.43 13.71 3.22
N VAL A 53 12.07 14.56 4.18
CA VAL A 53 12.57 14.45 5.55
C VAL A 53 12.20 13.09 6.15
N THR A 54 10.96 12.64 5.98
CA THR A 54 10.51 11.33 6.47
C THR A 54 11.28 10.19 5.80
N ALA A 55 11.53 10.27 4.49
CA ALA A 55 12.31 9.27 3.74
C ALA A 55 13.77 9.21 4.21
N LEU A 56 14.39 10.37 4.49
CA LEU A 56 15.75 10.44 5.04
C LEU A 56 15.83 9.86 6.44
N LEU A 57 14.87 10.19 7.33
CA LEU A 57 14.76 9.61 8.66
C LEU A 57 14.50 8.10 8.63
N ALA A 58 13.79 7.61 7.62
CA ALA A 58 13.57 6.20 7.36
C ALA A 58 14.81 5.50 6.75
N ARG A 59 15.87 6.23 6.41
CA ARG A 59 17.09 5.73 5.74
C ARG A 59 16.80 5.01 4.43
N LEU A 60 15.74 5.41 3.72
CA LEU A 60 15.38 4.82 2.45
C LEU A 60 16.27 5.38 1.34
N LYS A 61 16.79 4.48 0.49
CA LYS A 61 17.56 4.89 -0.69
C LYS A 61 16.64 5.56 -1.72
N LEU A 62 17.06 6.69 -2.27
CA LEU A 62 16.31 7.40 -3.31
C LEU A 62 16.02 6.51 -4.53
N SER A 63 16.93 5.60 -4.85
CA SER A 63 16.72 4.61 -5.91
C SER A 63 15.55 3.66 -5.67
N PHE A 64 15.20 3.39 -4.40
CA PHE A 64 14.04 2.58 -4.04
C PHE A 64 12.74 3.34 -4.31
N LEU A 65 12.67 4.62 -3.93
CA LEU A 65 11.53 5.50 -4.21
C LEU A 65 11.35 5.69 -5.73
N TRP A 66 12.45 5.90 -6.47
CA TRP A 66 12.41 6.01 -7.92
C TRP A 66 11.87 4.74 -8.59
N ARG A 67 12.29 3.55 -8.13
CA ARG A 67 11.75 2.28 -8.64
C ARG A 67 10.26 2.10 -8.38
N ALA A 68 9.75 2.64 -7.26
CA ALA A 68 8.33 2.62 -6.96
C ALA A 68 7.51 3.50 -7.93
N MET A 69 8.11 4.60 -8.43
CA MET A 69 7.48 5.50 -9.40
C MET A 69 7.55 4.99 -10.84
N LYS A 70 8.56 4.18 -11.18
CA LYS A 70 8.81 3.72 -12.55
C LYS A 70 7.59 3.12 -13.28
N PRO A 71 6.75 2.27 -12.67
CA PRO A 71 5.56 1.71 -13.33
C PRO A 71 4.54 2.79 -13.74
N MET A 72 4.52 3.94 -13.04
CA MET A 72 3.60 5.02 -13.33
C MET A 72 4.05 5.91 -14.48
N LEU A 73 5.32 5.90 -14.86
CA LEU A 73 5.82 6.74 -15.95
C LEU A 73 5.03 6.52 -17.25
N PHE A 74 4.66 5.27 -17.53
CA PHE A 74 3.82 4.97 -18.70
C PHE A 74 2.46 5.67 -18.62
N MET A 75 1.76 5.56 -17.47
CA MET A 75 0.47 6.19 -17.26
C MET A 75 0.58 7.73 -17.30
N LEU A 76 1.64 8.29 -16.69
CA LEU A 76 1.89 9.74 -16.71
C LEU A 76 2.16 10.27 -18.11
N THR A 77 2.91 9.52 -18.94
CA THR A 77 3.14 9.87 -20.35
C THR A 77 1.83 9.83 -21.13
N PHE A 78 1.01 8.81 -20.91
CA PHE A 78 -0.31 8.72 -21.55
C PHE A 78 -1.24 9.88 -21.13
N LEU A 79 -1.26 10.22 -19.83
CA LEU A 79 -2.00 11.36 -19.31
C LEU A 79 -1.52 12.68 -19.92
N LEU A 80 -0.20 12.87 -20.08
CA LEU A 80 0.37 14.04 -20.73
C LEU A 80 -0.15 14.18 -22.17
N ILE A 81 -0.12 13.09 -22.93
CA ILE A 81 -0.60 13.11 -24.33
C ILE A 81 -2.08 13.49 -24.37
N ILE A 82 -2.92 12.89 -23.51
CA ILE A 82 -4.35 13.23 -23.47
C ILE A 82 -4.57 14.69 -23.09
N ASN A 83 -3.90 15.19 -22.06
CA ASN A 83 -4.06 16.58 -21.63
C ASN A 83 -3.61 17.57 -22.70
N LEU A 84 -2.54 17.27 -23.45
CA LEU A 84 -2.10 18.09 -24.57
C LEU A 84 -3.13 18.16 -25.71
N LEU A 85 -3.93 17.11 -25.90
CA LEU A 85 -4.96 17.05 -26.94
C LEU A 85 -6.27 17.69 -26.52
N VAL A 86 -6.62 17.60 -25.21
CA VAL A 86 -7.96 17.98 -24.70
C VAL A 86 -7.97 19.37 -24.08
N ILE A 87 -6.93 19.74 -23.33
CA ILE A 87 -6.89 20.99 -22.59
C ILE A 87 -6.43 22.12 -23.51
N ARG A 88 -7.30 23.13 -23.69
CA ARG A 88 -7.07 24.31 -24.53
C ARG A 88 -7.10 25.59 -23.70
N ASP A 89 -6.59 25.55 -22.49
CA ASP A 89 -6.59 26.67 -21.55
C ASP A 89 -5.20 27.33 -21.48
N GLY A 90 -5.16 28.67 -21.37
CA GLY A 90 -3.92 29.46 -21.32
C GLY A 90 -3.36 29.85 -22.70
N ASP A 91 -2.12 30.35 -22.71
CA ASP A 91 -1.44 30.80 -23.92
C ASP A 91 -0.89 29.63 -24.75
N VAL A 92 -0.89 29.80 -26.06
CA VAL A 92 -0.30 28.83 -27.00
C VAL A 92 1.23 28.93 -26.92
N LEU A 93 1.89 27.86 -26.48
CA LEU A 93 3.36 27.80 -26.43
C LEU A 93 3.97 27.54 -27.80
N PHE A 94 3.44 26.55 -28.51
CA PHE A 94 3.89 26.19 -29.85
C PHE A 94 2.81 25.36 -30.57
N THR A 95 2.86 25.36 -31.89
CA THR A 95 1.99 24.55 -32.76
C THR A 95 2.83 23.53 -33.53
N ILE A 96 2.49 22.23 -33.40
CA ILE A 96 3.11 21.13 -34.13
C ILE A 96 2.06 20.44 -34.98
N PHE A 97 2.23 20.38 -36.29
CA PHE A 97 1.31 19.71 -37.24
C PHE A 97 -0.16 20.11 -37.09
N GLY A 98 -0.44 21.39 -36.77
CA GLY A 98 -1.80 21.87 -36.57
C GLY A 98 -2.38 21.67 -35.15
N PHE A 99 -1.64 21.06 -34.25
CA PHE A 99 -2.01 20.97 -32.82
C PHE A 99 -1.33 22.08 -32.02
N SER A 100 -2.12 22.92 -31.35
CA SER A 100 -1.61 23.96 -30.46
C SER A 100 -1.46 23.42 -29.06
N VAL A 101 -0.25 23.52 -28.50
CA VAL A 101 0.05 23.15 -27.12
C VAL A 101 -0.14 24.36 -26.23
N TYR A 102 -1.01 24.22 -25.23
CA TYR A 102 -1.36 25.29 -24.30
C TYR A 102 -0.58 25.18 -22.99
N THR A 103 -0.26 26.31 -22.38
CA THR A 103 0.42 26.37 -21.07
C THR A 103 -0.38 25.68 -19.97
N GLY A 104 -1.71 25.79 -20.00
CA GLY A 104 -2.60 25.13 -19.04
C GLY A 104 -2.51 23.62 -19.07
N ALA A 105 -2.37 23.01 -20.26
CA ALA A 105 -2.22 21.57 -20.40
C ALA A 105 -0.96 21.04 -19.70
N ILE A 106 0.17 21.74 -19.85
CA ILE A 106 1.46 21.38 -19.22
C ILE A 106 1.38 21.60 -17.70
N ALA A 107 0.88 22.78 -17.28
CA ALA A 107 0.75 23.10 -15.86
C ALA A 107 -0.14 22.11 -15.13
N GLN A 108 -1.30 21.77 -15.68
CA GLN A 108 -2.22 20.82 -15.07
C GLN A 108 -1.65 19.39 -15.04
N THR A 109 -0.96 18.99 -16.12
CA THR A 109 -0.28 17.67 -16.12
C THR A 109 0.81 17.61 -15.06
N LEU A 110 1.65 18.66 -14.95
CA LEU A 110 2.70 18.72 -13.93
C LEU A 110 2.10 18.67 -12.51
N TYR A 111 0.99 19.37 -12.29
CA TYR A 111 0.26 19.36 -11.03
C TYR A 111 -0.22 17.96 -10.65
N ILE A 112 -0.79 17.21 -11.60
CA ILE A 112 -1.24 15.82 -11.38
C ILE A 112 -0.04 14.90 -11.16
N VAL A 113 1.04 15.05 -11.95
CA VAL A 113 2.27 14.24 -11.82
C VAL A 113 2.88 14.39 -10.42
N ILE A 114 3.03 15.62 -9.95
CA ILE A 114 3.58 15.89 -8.60
C ILE A 114 2.68 15.28 -7.54
N ARG A 115 1.35 15.46 -7.64
CA ARG A 115 0.37 14.89 -6.72
C ARG A 115 0.50 13.38 -6.62
N LEU A 116 0.47 12.68 -7.75
CA LEU A 116 0.57 11.22 -7.78
C LEU A 116 1.94 10.73 -7.30
N ALA A 117 3.03 11.43 -7.64
CA ALA A 117 4.36 11.10 -7.15
C ALA A 117 4.43 11.16 -5.62
N LEU A 118 3.90 12.23 -5.01
CA LEU A 118 3.87 12.39 -3.55
C LEU A 118 3.01 11.30 -2.88
N MET A 119 1.84 10.97 -3.42
CA MET A 119 0.98 9.90 -2.91
C MET A 119 1.70 8.55 -2.90
N ILE A 120 2.42 8.21 -3.99
CA ILE A 120 3.19 6.98 -4.07
C ILE A 120 4.34 6.98 -3.08
N MET A 121 5.05 8.10 -2.96
CA MET A 121 6.16 8.21 -2.01
C MET A 121 5.69 7.98 -0.57
N ILE A 122 4.60 8.61 -0.15
CA ILE A 122 4.01 8.44 1.19
C ILE A 122 3.63 6.97 1.43
N THR A 123 2.90 6.35 0.49
CA THR A 123 2.48 4.94 0.60
C THR A 123 3.68 3.99 0.60
N THR A 124 4.70 4.30 -0.22
CA THR A 124 5.93 3.51 -0.31
C THR A 124 6.73 3.58 1.00
N ILE A 125 6.80 4.75 1.64
CA ILE A 125 7.47 4.91 2.93
C ILE A 125 6.76 4.06 3.99
N LEU A 126 5.43 4.10 4.07
CA LEU A 126 4.67 3.29 5.02
C LEU A 126 4.92 1.79 4.81
N THR A 127 4.79 1.31 3.57
CA THR A 127 4.97 -0.12 3.26
C THR A 127 6.40 -0.61 3.41
N ALA A 128 7.39 0.26 3.20
CA ALA A 128 8.79 -0.06 3.40
C ALA A 128 9.19 -0.09 4.88
N THR A 129 8.54 0.69 5.73
CA THR A 129 8.92 0.87 7.14
C THR A 129 8.06 0.09 8.13
N THR A 130 7.00 -0.59 7.67
CA THR A 130 6.06 -1.28 8.58
C THR A 130 5.76 -2.68 8.07
N LYS A 131 5.89 -3.68 8.96
CA LYS A 131 5.59 -5.08 8.65
C LYS A 131 4.09 -5.28 8.44
N PRO A 132 3.66 -6.14 7.49
CA PRO A 132 2.23 -6.37 7.22
C PRO A 132 1.42 -6.78 8.48
N LEU A 133 1.98 -7.63 9.34
CA LEU A 133 1.35 -8.02 10.60
C LEU A 133 1.19 -6.85 11.57
N GLU A 134 2.12 -5.91 11.60
CA GLU A 134 2.05 -4.72 12.45
C GLU A 134 1.02 -3.72 11.90
N LEU A 135 0.93 -3.59 10.56
CA LEU A 135 -0.14 -2.81 9.92
C LEU A 135 -1.53 -3.35 10.29
N THR A 136 -1.70 -4.69 10.26
CA THR A 136 -2.97 -5.33 10.66
C THR A 136 -3.35 -4.98 12.09
N LEU A 137 -2.40 -5.05 13.03
CA LEU A 137 -2.63 -4.66 14.43
C LEU A 137 -2.97 -3.17 14.57
N GLY A 138 -2.28 -2.31 13.81
CA GLY A 138 -2.56 -0.88 13.78
C GLY A 138 -3.97 -0.57 13.27
N ILE A 139 -4.37 -1.22 12.18
CA ILE A 139 -5.72 -1.08 11.60
C ILE A 139 -6.80 -1.58 12.57
N GLU A 140 -6.58 -2.72 13.24
CA GLU A 140 -7.50 -3.24 14.23
C GLU A 140 -7.74 -2.23 15.36
N ASP A 141 -6.65 -1.64 15.91
CA ASP A 141 -6.76 -0.64 16.97
C ASP A 141 -7.45 0.66 16.51
N LEU A 142 -7.21 1.08 15.26
CA LEU A 142 -7.91 2.22 14.65
C LEU A 142 -9.39 1.94 14.37
N LEU A 143 -9.76 0.67 14.13
CA LEU A 143 -11.14 0.25 13.91
C LEU A 143 -11.92 0.01 15.22
N LYS A 144 -11.26 -0.06 16.38
CA LYS A 144 -11.94 -0.25 17.68
C LYS A 144 -13.06 0.75 17.96
N PRO A 145 -12.92 2.07 17.70
CA PRO A 145 -14.02 3.01 17.91
C PRO A 145 -15.26 2.67 17.09
N PHE A 146 -15.08 2.02 15.93
CA PHE A 146 -16.17 1.64 15.03
C PHE A 146 -16.91 0.35 15.48
N GLN A 147 -16.45 -0.30 16.53
CA GLN A 147 -17.20 -1.42 17.15
C GLN A 147 -18.57 -0.97 17.66
N VAL A 148 -18.74 0.33 17.95
CA VAL A 148 -20.05 0.91 18.32
C VAL A 148 -21.09 0.72 17.19
N ILE A 149 -20.66 0.69 15.94
CA ILE A 149 -21.50 0.41 14.76
C ILE A 149 -21.41 -1.05 14.29
N HIS A 150 -21.10 -1.98 15.21
CA HIS A 150 -21.04 -3.44 15.01
C HIS A 150 -19.96 -3.90 14.00
N VAL A 151 -18.89 -3.14 13.78
CA VAL A 151 -17.75 -3.61 12.98
C VAL A 151 -16.92 -4.62 13.78
N PRO A 152 -16.79 -5.89 13.33
CA PRO A 152 -16.06 -6.94 14.03
C PRO A 152 -14.54 -6.79 13.80
N ALA A 153 -13.96 -5.70 14.34
CA ALA A 153 -12.57 -5.31 14.07
C ALA A 153 -11.57 -6.40 14.51
N HIS A 154 -11.85 -7.09 15.62
CA HIS A 154 -10.98 -8.14 16.13
C HIS A 154 -10.98 -9.37 15.21
N GLU A 155 -12.14 -9.80 14.77
CA GLU A 155 -12.31 -10.97 13.89
C GLU A 155 -11.64 -10.70 12.53
N ILE A 156 -11.83 -9.51 11.98
CA ILE A 156 -11.18 -9.09 10.72
C ILE A 156 -9.65 -9.14 10.87
N ALA A 157 -9.10 -8.55 11.94
CA ALA A 157 -7.67 -8.55 12.17
C ALA A 157 -7.11 -9.97 12.38
N MET A 158 -7.85 -10.83 13.06
CA MET A 158 -7.48 -12.22 13.24
C MET A 158 -7.47 -12.97 11.90
N MET A 159 -8.50 -12.82 11.07
CA MET A 159 -8.55 -13.43 9.73
C MET A 159 -7.37 -12.98 8.87
N ILE A 160 -7.06 -11.67 8.84
CA ILE A 160 -5.91 -11.14 8.10
C ILE A 160 -4.59 -11.71 8.66
N SER A 161 -4.44 -11.79 9.97
CA SER A 161 -3.23 -12.33 10.60
C SER A 161 -3.02 -13.81 10.28
N ILE A 162 -4.09 -14.61 10.26
CA ILE A 162 -4.06 -16.02 9.85
C ILE A 162 -3.70 -16.12 8.37
N ALA A 163 -4.35 -15.32 7.51
CA ALA A 163 -4.06 -15.29 6.08
C ALA A 163 -2.59 -14.95 5.79
N LEU A 164 -2.06 -13.87 6.41
CA LEU A 164 -0.65 -13.48 6.27
C LEU A 164 0.33 -14.56 6.71
N ARG A 165 -0.03 -15.37 7.72
CA ARG A 165 0.77 -16.52 8.19
C ARG A 165 0.75 -17.66 7.18
N PHE A 166 -0.39 -17.93 6.54
CA PHE A 166 -0.52 -19.05 5.62
C PHE A 166 -0.03 -18.74 4.19
N ILE A 167 0.06 -17.47 3.79
CA ILE A 167 0.54 -17.11 2.45
C ILE A 167 1.89 -17.77 2.10
N PRO A 168 2.96 -17.71 2.93
CA PRO A 168 4.23 -18.38 2.61
C PRO A 168 4.05 -19.88 2.38
N THR A 169 3.30 -20.53 3.26
CA THR A 169 3.06 -21.99 3.18
C THR A 169 2.26 -22.37 1.93
N LEU A 170 1.25 -21.56 1.55
CA LEU A 170 0.49 -21.77 0.32
C LEU A 170 1.35 -21.54 -0.93
N ILE A 171 2.30 -20.62 -0.91
CA ILE A 171 3.25 -20.40 -2.00
C ILE A 171 4.16 -21.64 -2.16
N GLU A 172 4.69 -22.19 -1.07
CA GLU A 172 5.50 -23.41 -1.10
C GLU A 172 4.70 -24.61 -1.62
N GLU A 173 3.46 -24.74 -1.15
CA GLU A 173 2.54 -25.80 -1.61
C GLU A 173 2.24 -25.67 -3.09
N THR A 174 1.95 -24.43 -3.56
CA THR A 174 1.75 -24.13 -4.98
C THR A 174 2.93 -24.59 -5.81
N GLN A 175 4.16 -24.26 -5.38
CA GLN A 175 5.39 -24.68 -6.11
C GLN A 175 5.55 -26.19 -6.10
N ARG A 176 5.19 -26.87 -5.02
CA ARG A 176 5.23 -28.33 -4.93
C ARG A 176 4.24 -28.98 -5.89
N ILE A 177 2.99 -28.50 -5.92
CA ILE A 177 1.96 -28.98 -6.82
C ILE A 177 2.34 -28.71 -8.28
N MET A 178 2.85 -27.51 -8.60
CA MET A 178 3.32 -27.16 -9.95
C MET A 178 4.38 -28.16 -10.44
N LYS A 179 5.40 -28.47 -9.61
CA LYS A 179 6.43 -29.45 -9.94
C LYS A 179 5.85 -30.84 -10.17
N ALA A 180 4.91 -31.27 -9.31
CA ALA A 180 4.25 -32.57 -9.45
C ALA A 180 3.41 -32.66 -10.74
N GLN A 181 2.70 -31.58 -11.11
CA GLN A 181 1.90 -31.54 -12.34
C GLN A 181 2.79 -31.48 -13.59
N ALA A 182 3.90 -30.76 -13.54
CA ALA A 182 4.90 -30.76 -14.62
C ALA A 182 5.48 -32.15 -14.86
N SER A 183 5.78 -32.93 -13.79
CA SER A 183 6.23 -34.33 -13.89
C SER A 183 5.16 -35.27 -14.49
N ARG A 184 3.89 -34.86 -14.46
CA ARG A 184 2.77 -35.57 -15.11
C ARG A 184 2.51 -35.12 -16.55
N GLY A 185 3.38 -34.25 -17.09
CA GLY A 185 3.27 -33.74 -18.47
C GLY A 185 2.29 -32.56 -18.61
N VAL A 186 1.85 -31.92 -17.51
CA VAL A 186 1.01 -30.72 -17.58
C VAL A 186 1.90 -29.51 -17.79
N ASP A 187 1.80 -28.89 -18.98
CA ASP A 187 2.47 -27.61 -19.27
C ASP A 187 1.52 -26.45 -19.01
N MET A 188 2.00 -25.45 -18.25
CA MET A 188 1.23 -24.24 -17.90
C MET A 188 1.51 -23.07 -18.86
N GLU A 189 2.59 -23.15 -19.65
CA GLU A 189 3.03 -22.04 -20.50
C GLU A 189 2.66 -22.28 -21.96
N GLU A 190 2.68 -23.54 -22.43
CA GLU A 190 2.39 -23.92 -23.79
C GLU A 190 0.97 -24.45 -23.97
N GLY A 191 0.47 -24.50 -25.21
CA GLY A 191 -0.81 -25.08 -25.60
C GLY A 191 -1.95 -24.08 -25.82
N SER A 192 -3.12 -24.63 -26.17
CA SER A 192 -4.36 -23.90 -26.41
C SER A 192 -4.90 -23.26 -25.13
N LEU A 193 -5.78 -22.24 -25.25
CA LEU A 193 -6.43 -21.62 -24.09
C LEU A 193 -7.15 -22.63 -23.20
N MET A 194 -7.78 -23.65 -23.77
CA MET A 194 -8.49 -24.68 -23.02
C MET A 194 -7.52 -25.59 -22.24
N GLU A 195 -6.34 -25.90 -22.80
CA GLU A 195 -5.30 -26.67 -22.11
C GLU A 195 -4.70 -25.89 -20.96
N LYS A 196 -4.46 -24.58 -21.13
CA LYS A 196 -4.03 -23.68 -20.06
C LYS A 196 -5.06 -23.60 -18.92
N VAL A 197 -6.36 -23.52 -19.23
CA VAL A 197 -7.41 -23.57 -18.21
C VAL A 197 -7.40 -24.88 -17.44
N LYS A 198 -7.27 -26.03 -18.12
CA LYS A 198 -7.16 -27.34 -17.47
C LYS A 198 -5.91 -27.45 -16.61
N ALA A 199 -4.77 -26.92 -17.06
CA ALA A 199 -3.53 -26.88 -16.29
C ALA A 199 -3.68 -26.04 -15.02
N ILE A 200 -4.31 -24.86 -15.10
CA ILE A 200 -4.60 -24.01 -13.94
C ILE A 200 -5.56 -24.73 -12.97
N LEU A 201 -6.62 -25.38 -13.46
CA LEU A 201 -7.53 -26.13 -12.62
C LEU A 201 -6.84 -27.29 -11.90
N SER A 202 -5.89 -27.98 -12.54
CA SER A 202 -5.10 -29.06 -11.93
C SER A 202 -4.21 -28.56 -10.78
N LEU A 203 -3.92 -27.26 -10.72
CA LEU A 203 -3.21 -26.60 -9.62
C LEU A 203 -4.18 -26.10 -8.55
N ILE A 204 -5.26 -25.42 -8.96
CA ILE A 204 -6.19 -24.76 -8.02
C ILE A 204 -6.94 -25.78 -7.18
N VAL A 205 -7.44 -26.88 -7.76
CA VAL A 205 -8.26 -27.85 -7.03
C VAL A 205 -7.50 -28.50 -5.86
N PRO A 206 -6.28 -29.06 -6.02
CA PRO A 206 -5.52 -29.60 -4.90
C PRO A 206 -5.17 -28.52 -3.86
N LEU A 207 -4.85 -27.31 -4.31
CA LEU A 207 -4.52 -26.19 -3.42
C LEU A 207 -5.72 -25.79 -2.54
N PHE A 208 -6.91 -25.77 -3.13
CA PHE A 208 -8.15 -25.48 -2.43
C PHE A 208 -8.47 -26.56 -1.38
N VAL A 209 -8.34 -27.84 -1.73
CA VAL A 209 -8.53 -28.95 -0.78
C VAL A 209 -7.53 -28.85 0.37
N SER A 210 -6.24 -28.62 0.10
CA SER A 210 -5.22 -28.44 1.13
C SER A 210 -5.51 -27.24 2.03
N ALA A 211 -6.01 -26.11 1.46
CA ALA A 211 -6.37 -24.93 2.23
C ALA A 211 -7.55 -25.18 3.17
N PHE A 212 -8.57 -25.93 2.73
CA PHE A 212 -9.69 -26.32 3.59
C PHE A 212 -9.28 -27.26 4.71
N GLN A 213 -8.46 -28.27 4.44
CA GLN A 213 -7.93 -29.15 5.48
C GLN A 213 -7.16 -28.39 6.55
N ARG A 214 -6.30 -27.41 6.15
CA ARG A 214 -5.59 -26.54 7.09
C ARG A 214 -6.53 -25.65 7.89
N ALA A 215 -7.60 -25.14 7.28
CA ALA A 215 -8.58 -24.33 7.97
C ALA A 215 -9.34 -25.14 9.03
N GLU A 216 -9.69 -26.40 8.70
CA GLU A 216 -10.34 -27.34 9.62
C GLU A 216 -9.41 -27.71 10.78
N ASP A 217 -8.16 -28.08 10.50
CA ASP A 217 -7.15 -28.37 11.52
C ASP A 217 -6.92 -27.17 12.45
N LEU A 218 -6.88 -25.96 11.89
CA LEU A 218 -6.75 -24.74 12.68
C LEU A 218 -7.98 -24.51 13.56
N ALA A 219 -9.20 -24.74 13.02
CA ALA A 219 -10.44 -24.58 13.77
C ALA A 219 -10.46 -25.53 14.97
N TYR A 220 -10.16 -26.81 14.77
CA TYR A 220 -10.05 -27.79 15.87
C TYR A 220 -8.97 -27.41 16.90
N ALA A 221 -7.82 -26.94 16.44
CA ALA A 221 -6.77 -26.50 17.35
C ALA A 221 -7.15 -25.25 18.16
N MET A 222 -7.93 -24.34 17.57
CA MET A 222 -8.46 -23.16 18.26
C MET A 222 -9.54 -23.55 19.29
N GLU A 223 -10.44 -24.43 18.93
CA GLU A 223 -11.48 -24.95 19.80
C GLU A 223 -10.89 -25.69 20.99
N ALA A 224 -9.93 -26.60 20.76
CA ALA A 224 -9.20 -27.32 21.81
C ALA A 224 -8.45 -26.39 22.78
N ARG A 225 -8.07 -25.20 22.33
CA ARG A 225 -7.44 -24.15 23.17
C ARG A 225 -8.47 -23.24 23.86
N GLY A 226 -9.78 -23.54 23.75
CA GLY A 226 -10.85 -22.78 24.37
C GLY A 226 -11.10 -21.44 23.66
N TYR A 227 -10.91 -21.38 22.33
CA TYR A 227 -11.26 -20.19 21.57
C TYR A 227 -12.80 -20.02 21.58
N ILE A 228 -13.26 -18.87 22.05
CA ILE A 228 -14.67 -18.46 22.03
C ILE A 228 -14.74 -17.16 21.21
N PRO A 229 -15.51 -17.12 20.11
CA PRO A 229 -15.74 -15.89 19.35
C PRO A 229 -16.32 -14.77 20.24
N ASN A 230 -16.07 -13.52 19.89
CA ASN A 230 -16.58 -12.33 20.57
C ASN A 230 -16.20 -12.15 22.05
N ARG A 231 -15.29 -13.00 22.60
CA ARG A 231 -14.81 -12.81 23.97
C ARG A 231 -13.61 -11.87 24.00
N MET A 232 -13.65 -10.85 24.85
CA MET A 232 -12.52 -9.96 25.10
C MET A 232 -11.28 -10.75 25.57
N ARG A 233 -10.13 -10.51 24.94
CA ARG A 233 -8.89 -11.21 25.23
C ARG A 233 -7.73 -10.22 25.35
N THR A 234 -6.75 -10.59 26.18
CA THR A 234 -5.48 -9.88 26.24
C THR A 234 -4.59 -10.30 25.07
N ARG A 235 -3.84 -9.35 24.50
CA ARG A 235 -2.86 -9.61 23.44
C ARG A 235 -1.48 -9.77 23.99
N TYR A 236 -0.71 -10.71 23.43
CA TYR A 236 0.70 -10.86 23.75
C TYR A 236 1.51 -9.63 23.29
N LYS A 237 1.33 -9.20 22.04
CA LYS A 237 1.97 -7.99 21.51
C LYS A 237 1.00 -6.82 21.62
N GLN A 238 1.32 -5.88 22.50
CA GLN A 238 0.58 -4.62 22.66
C GLN A 238 1.35 -3.49 21.99
N LEU A 239 0.64 -2.67 21.22
CA LEU A 239 1.19 -1.45 20.65
C LEU A 239 1.25 -0.39 21.75
N LYS A 240 2.39 0.30 21.90
CA LYS A 240 2.58 1.38 22.87
C LYS A 240 3.04 2.63 22.12
N MET A 241 2.27 3.68 22.19
CA MET A 241 2.67 4.98 21.64
C MET A 241 3.77 5.59 22.49
N GLU A 242 4.84 5.99 21.85
CA GLU A 242 5.96 6.73 22.44
C GLU A 242 5.90 8.21 22.03
N GLY A 243 6.73 9.05 22.68
CA GLY A 243 6.80 10.48 22.34
C GLY A 243 7.09 10.77 20.88
N ARG A 244 7.86 9.89 20.21
CA ARG A 244 8.18 9.97 18.77
C ARG A 244 6.94 9.87 17.88
N ASP A 245 5.97 9.07 18.29
CA ASP A 245 4.73 8.84 17.53
C ASP A 245 3.83 10.06 17.56
N TYR A 246 3.76 10.72 18.71
CA TYR A 246 3.03 12.01 18.84
C TYR A 246 3.69 13.12 18.03
N VAL A 247 5.03 13.18 17.99
CA VAL A 247 5.75 14.15 17.14
C VAL A 247 5.40 13.95 15.67
N LEU A 248 5.35 12.70 15.18
CA LEU A 248 4.97 12.40 13.80
C LEU A 248 3.53 12.86 13.49
N LEU A 249 2.58 12.57 14.39
CA LEU A 249 1.19 12.99 14.23
C LEU A 249 1.05 14.52 14.26
N ILE A 250 1.69 15.19 15.21
CA ILE A 250 1.67 16.67 15.31
C ILE A 250 2.28 17.27 14.04
N ALA A 251 3.41 16.77 13.58
CA ALA A 251 4.05 17.24 12.34
C ALA A 251 3.12 17.08 11.12
N SER A 252 2.42 15.94 11.00
CA SER A 252 1.47 15.73 9.90
C SER A 252 0.26 16.68 9.99
N VAL A 253 -0.25 16.95 11.19
CA VAL A 253 -1.33 17.92 11.41
C VAL A 253 -0.86 19.34 11.11
N LEU A 254 0.37 19.72 11.48
CA LEU A 254 0.94 21.02 11.14
C LEU A 254 1.07 21.22 9.63
N VAL A 255 1.52 20.21 8.91
CA VAL A 255 1.55 20.26 7.43
C VAL A 255 0.14 20.42 6.86
N PHE A 256 -0.83 19.68 7.38
CA PHE A 256 -2.22 19.78 6.94
C PHE A 256 -2.79 21.19 7.20
N THR A 257 -2.58 21.75 8.40
CA THR A 257 -3.05 23.10 8.74
C THR A 257 -2.35 24.17 7.91
N ALA A 258 -1.06 24.01 7.60
CA ALA A 258 -0.34 24.88 6.69
C ALA A 258 -0.93 24.85 5.28
N MET A 259 -1.33 23.67 4.78
CA MET A 259 -1.99 23.53 3.47
C MET A 259 -3.34 24.24 3.44
N VAL A 260 -4.16 24.08 4.51
CA VAL A 260 -5.44 24.79 4.64
C VAL A 260 -5.23 26.30 4.71
N ALA A 261 -4.25 26.76 5.48
CA ALA A 261 -3.92 28.18 5.55
C ALA A 261 -3.50 28.74 4.18
N MET A 262 -2.62 28.04 3.46
CA MET A 262 -2.22 28.44 2.10
C MET A 262 -3.40 28.50 1.13
N MET A 263 -4.36 27.57 1.22
CA MET A 263 -5.58 27.60 0.41
C MET A 263 -6.45 28.83 0.71
N LEU A 264 -6.49 29.28 1.98
CA LEU A 264 -7.31 30.44 2.38
C LEU A 264 -6.67 31.78 1.99
N TYR A 265 -5.34 31.82 1.82
CA TYR A 265 -4.58 33.02 1.45
C TYR A 265 -4.23 33.09 -0.05
N ALA A 266 -4.45 32.02 -0.82
CA ALA A 266 -4.24 31.96 -2.27
C ALA A 266 -5.51 32.33 -3.02
#